data_4b777845dde5aa162a2147dfd4bd7fdf
#
_entry.id   4b777845dde5aa162a2147dfd4bd7fdf
#
_cell.length_a   1.000
_cell.length_b   1.000
_cell.length_c   1.000
_cell.angle_alpha   90.00
_cell.angle_beta   90.00
_cell.angle_gamma   90.00
#
_symmetry.space_group_name_H-M   'P 1'
#
loop_
_entity.id
_entity.type
_entity.pdbx_description
1 polymer ?
#
loop_
_entity_poly.entity_id
_entity_poly.type
_entity_poly.pdbx_seq_one_letter_code
_entity_poly.pdbx_strand_id
1 'polypeptide(L)'
;MKRGELYRVRRPPGDPKLARVFVIASRQPLIDSTFSTVVCAPVFTQYHGLPTQVSVGTAEGLKHESAIQCDGLMSLEKSRLTDYVGELTFDKLRELDDALLVALALPARKQASI
;
A
#
# COMPACT_ATOMS: atom_id res chain seq x y z
N MET A 1 10.22 -10.15 0.06
CA MET A 1 9.30 -8.98 0.07
C MET A 1 8.67 -8.84 -1.30
N LYS A 2 7.35 -8.68 -1.34
CA LYS A 2 6.60 -8.61 -2.60
C LYS A 2 5.72 -7.37 -2.65
N ARG A 3 5.51 -6.83 -3.84
CA ARG A 3 4.53 -5.78 -4.07
C ARG A 3 3.14 -6.25 -3.61
N GLY A 4 2.45 -5.42 -2.85
CA GLY A 4 1.14 -5.76 -2.32
C GLY A 4 1.15 -6.40 -0.94
N GLU A 5 2.31 -6.69 -0.38
CA GLU A 5 2.40 -7.15 1.01
C GLU A 5 2.17 -5.99 1.96
N LEU A 6 1.55 -6.31 3.11
CA LEU A 6 1.27 -5.34 4.17
C LEU A 6 2.20 -5.60 5.35
N TYR A 7 2.79 -4.52 5.86
CA TYR A 7 3.68 -4.56 7.00
C TYR A 7 3.27 -3.54 8.04
N ARG A 8 3.38 -3.91 9.32
CA ARG A 8 3.20 -2.97 10.41
C ARG A 8 4.54 -2.29 10.67
N VAL A 9 4.52 -0.97 10.69
CA VAL A 9 5.72 -0.17 10.91
C VAL A 9 5.52 0.67 12.16
N ARG A 10 6.46 0.54 13.10
CA ARG A 10 6.44 1.34 14.33
C ARG A 10 6.79 2.78 13.99
N ARG A 11 5.99 3.71 14.49
CA ARG A 11 6.22 5.13 14.28
C ARG A 11 7.17 5.70 15.33
N PRO A 12 7.80 6.86 15.05
CA PRO A 12 8.72 7.47 16.00
C PRO A 12 8.05 7.82 17.32
N PRO A 13 8.81 7.89 18.42
CA PRO A 13 8.31 8.35 19.73
C PRO A 13 7.63 9.72 19.60
N GLY A 14 6.53 9.91 20.30
CA GLY A 14 5.76 11.15 20.26
C GLY A 14 4.60 11.14 19.28
N ASP A 15 4.54 10.18 18.39
CA ASP A 15 3.38 10.00 17.52
C ASP A 15 2.26 9.36 18.33
N PRO A 16 1.00 9.88 18.23
CA PRO A 16 -0.13 9.30 18.96
C PRO A 16 -0.45 7.87 18.55
N LYS A 17 -0.03 7.46 17.34
CA LYS A 17 -0.14 6.08 16.88
C LYS A 17 1.23 5.43 16.96
N LEU A 18 1.36 4.37 17.76
CA LEU A 18 2.62 3.66 17.94
C LEU A 18 3.03 2.88 16.69
N ALA A 19 2.07 2.47 15.88
CA ALA A 19 2.34 1.70 14.66
C ALA A 19 1.23 1.96 13.63
N ARG A 20 1.59 1.78 12.36
CA ARG A 20 0.64 1.86 11.25
C ARG A 20 1.00 0.80 10.23
N VAL A 21 -0.02 0.24 9.61
CA VAL A 21 0.17 -0.73 8.53
C VAL A 21 0.37 0.03 7.22
N PHE A 22 1.31 -0.46 6.41
CA PHE A 22 1.60 0.07 5.07
C PHE A 22 1.57 -1.07 4.06
N VAL A 23 1.11 -0.75 2.84
CA VAL A 23 1.20 -1.69 1.72
C VAL A 23 2.34 -1.27 0.81
N ILE A 24 3.13 -2.25 0.35
CA ILE A 24 4.24 -1.99 -0.58
C ILE A 24 3.65 -1.74 -1.97
N ALA A 25 3.93 -0.57 -2.52
CA ALA A 25 3.40 -0.15 -3.81
C ALA A 25 4.45 -0.11 -4.93
N SER A 26 5.74 -0.12 -4.60
CA SER A 26 6.83 -0.09 -5.58
C SER A 26 6.82 -1.31 -6.48
N ARG A 27 7.39 -1.15 -7.68
CA ARG A 27 7.56 -2.25 -8.62
C ARG A 27 8.50 -3.32 -8.06
N GLN A 28 8.24 -4.58 -8.40
CA GLN A 28 9.01 -5.70 -7.86
C GLN A 28 10.53 -5.62 -8.13
N PRO A 29 11.00 -5.20 -9.32
CA PRO A 29 12.45 -5.08 -9.53
C PRO A 29 13.15 -4.13 -8.56
N LEU A 30 12.48 -3.03 -8.16
CA LEU A 30 13.03 -2.13 -7.15
C LEU A 30 13.05 -2.79 -5.77
N ILE A 31 11.99 -3.51 -5.42
CA ILE A 31 11.91 -4.25 -4.16
C ILE A 31 13.06 -5.25 -4.05
N ASP A 32 13.34 -5.95 -5.15
CA ASP A 32 14.39 -6.99 -5.19
C ASP A 32 15.79 -6.43 -5.31
N SER A 33 15.93 -5.15 -5.61
CA SER A 33 17.22 -4.49 -5.77
C SER A 33 17.88 -4.15 -4.44
N THR A 34 19.10 -3.63 -4.48
CA THR A 34 19.79 -3.12 -3.30
C THR A 34 19.38 -1.70 -2.91
N PHE A 35 18.45 -1.08 -3.65
CA PHE A 35 17.94 0.24 -3.30
C PHE A 35 17.29 0.19 -1.93
N SER A 36 17.58 1.18 -1.07
CA SER A 36 17.28 1.09 0.36
C SER A 36 15.81 1.33 0.72
N THR A 37 15.05 2.00 -0.14
CA THR A 37 13.66 2.37 0.16
C THR A 37 12.68 1.83 -0.87
N VAL A 38 11.43 1.74 -0.46
CA VAL A 38 10.30 1.44 -1.35
C VAL A 38 9.16 2.40 -1.05
N VAL A 39 8.35 2.66 -2.07
CA VAL A 39 7.14 3.48 -1.90
C VAL A 39 6.05 2.62 -1.31
N CYS A 40 5.40 3.14 -0.27
CA CYS A 40 4.31 2.47 0.43
C CYS A 40 3.10 3.39 0.55
N ALA A 41 1.94 2.79 0.71
CA ALA A 41 0.70 3.52 0.99
C ALA A 41 0.22 3.16 2.39
N PRO A 42 -0.16 4.15 3.22
CA PRO A 42 -0.63 3.90 4.57
C PRO A 42 -2.04 3.32 4.58
N VAL A 43 -2.34 2.55 5.62
CA VAL A 43 -3.66 1.97 5.84
C VAL A 43 -4.31 2.69 7.03
N PHE A 44 -5.51 3.20 6.82
CA PHE A 44 -6.30 3.89 7.84
C PHE A 44 -7.57 3.12 8.14
N THR A 45 -8.22 3.43 9.26
CA THR A 45 -9.42 2.71 9.70
C THR A 45 -10.71 3.17 9.04
N GLN A 46 -10.68 4.27 8.27
CA GLN A 46 -11.88 4.83 7.67
C GLN A 46 -11.84 4.76 6.15
N TYR A 47 -12.82 4.08 5.59
CA TYR A 47 -13.01 4.02 4.15
C TYR A 47 -14.15 4.97 3.78
N HIS A 48 -13.85 5.94 2.92
CA HIS A 48 -14.82 6.97 2.48
C HIS A 48 -15.32 6.75 1.05
N GLY A 49 -14.93 5.64 0.41
CA GLY A 49 -15.34 5.37 -0.96
C GLY A 49 -14.66 6.25 -2.00
N LEU A 50 -13.52 6.86 -1.67
CA LEU A 50 -12.78 7.69 -2.60
C LEU A 50 -12.08 6.82 -3.65
N PRO A 51 -11.95 7.33 -4.90
CA PRO A 51 -11.26 6.56 -5.95
C PRO A 51 -9.78 6.34 -5.67
N THR A 52 -9.19 7.07 -4.71
CA THR A 52 -7.81 6.92 -4.28
C THR A 52 -7.66 5.99 -3.09
N GLN A 53 -8.74 5.38 -2.64
CA GLN A 53 -8.75 4.43 -1.53
C GLN A 53 -9.05 3.02 -2.02
N VAL A 54 -8.48 2.03 -1.34
CA VAL A 54 -8.79 0.61 -1.56
C VAL A 54 -9.28 0.02 -0.25
N SER A 55 -10.49 -0.54 -0.26
CA SER A 55 -11.05 -1.20 0.92
C SER A 55 -10.32 -2.52 1.18
N VAL A 56 -9.88 -2.72 2.40
CA VAL A 56 -9.18 -3.93 2.85
C VAL A 56 -9.69 -4.31 4.24
N GLY A 57 -9.44 -5.54 4.66
CA GLY A 57 -9.91 -6.01 5.94
C GLY A 57 -9.28 -7.34 6.35
N THR A 58 -10.08 -8.20 6.96
CA THR A 58 -9.60 -9.47 7.51
C THR A 58 -9.03 -10.40 6.45
N ALA A 59 -9.53 -10.33 5.22
CA ALA A 59 -9.00 -11.14 4.12
C ALA A 59 -7.54 -10.82 3.81
N GLU A 60 -7.08 -9.61 4.13
CA GLU A 60 -5.71 -9.16 3.91
C GLU A 60 -4.85 -9.22 5.19
N GLY A 61 -5.38 -9.80 6.25
CA GLY A 61 -4.64 -9.97 7.51
C GLY A 61 -4.86 -8.86 8.53
N LEU A 62 -5.76 -7.92 8.26
CA LEU A 62 -6.07 -6.84 9.19
C LEU A 62 -7.14 -7.26 10.20
N LYS A 63 -7.17 -6.59 11.35
CA LYS A 63 -8.16 -6.88 12.39
C LYS A 63 -9.52 -6.25 12.10
N HIS A 64 -9.53 -5.15 11.37
CA HIS A 64 -10.73 -4.34 11.11
C HIS A 64 -10.81 -3.96 9.65
N GLU A 65 -12.04 -3.62 9.21
CA GLU A 65 -12.23 -2.97 7.93
C GLU A 65 -11.40 -1.69 7.90
N SER A 66 -10.68 -1.48 6.82
CA SER A 66 -9.70 -0.40 6.69
C SER A 66 -9.63 0.06 5.25
N ALA A 67 -8.85 1.10 5.01
CA ALA A 67 -8.64 1.63 3.66
C ALA A 67 -7.17 1.92 3.43
N ILE A 68 -6.66 1.47 2.29
CA ILE A 68 -5.36 1.90 1.79
C ILE A 68 -5.55 3.30 1.21
N GLN A 69 -4.70 4.25 1.63
CA GLN A 69 -4.81 5.65 1.22
C GLN A 69 -3.72 5.96 0.22
N CYS A 70 -4.05 5.94 -1.08
CA CYS A 70 -3.06 6.18 -2.12
C CYS A 70 -2.63 7.64 -2.24
N ASP A 71 -3.39 8.57 -1.66
CA ASP A 71 -2.97 9.97 -1.59
C ASP A 71 -1.86 10.22 -0.57
N GLY A 72 -1.58 9.25 0.27
CA GLY A 72 -0.57 9.35 1.32
C GLY A 72 0.71 8.59 1.06
N LEU A 73 1.08 8.38 -0.19
CA LEU A 73 2.29 7.63 -0.54
C LEU A 73 3.52 8.21 0.12
N MET A 74 4.39 7.32 0.61
CA MET A 74 5.65 7.73 1.21
C MET A 74 6.70 6.66 1.03
N SER A 75 7.97 7.07 1.01
CA SER A 75 9.09 6.14 0.95
C SER A 75 9.44 5.66 2.35
N LEU A 76 9.60 4.35 2.49
CA LEU A 76 10.03 3.73 3.74
C LEU A 76 11.28 2.90 3.49
N GLU A 77 12.18 2.89 4.47
CA GLU A 77 13.35 2.03 4.42
C GLU A 77 12.92 0.56 4.49
N LYS A 78 13.46 -0.25 3.60
CA LYS A 78 13.17 -1.69 3.56
C LYS A 78 13.45 -2.36 4.92
N SER A 79 14.46 -1.89 5.63
CA SER A 79 14.85 -2.41 6.95
C SER A 79 13.75 -2.27 8.01
N ARG A 80 12.78 -1.38 7.79
CA ARG A 80 11.66 -1.17 8.71
C ARG A 80 10.48 -2.09 8.41
N LEU A 81 10.48 -2.76 7.26
CA LEU A 81 9.37 -3.60 6.80
C LEU A 81 9.63 -5.05 7.20
N THR A 82 9.54 -5.31 8.50
CA THR A 82 9.87 -6.62 9.09
C THR A 82 8.71 -7.30 9.78
N ASP A 83 7.61 -6.58 10.06
CA ASP A 83 6.44 -7.12 10.75
C ASP A 83 5.33 -7.38 9.72
N TYR A 84 5.36 -8.55 9.13
CA TYR A 84 4.45 -8.96 8.06
C TYR A 84 3.02 -9.10 8.62
N VAL A 85 2.05 -8.52 7.92
CA VAL A 85 0.64 -8.58 8.28
C VAL A 85 -0.14 -9.51 7.35
N GLY A 86 0.09 -9.40 6.06
CA GLY A 86 -0.63 -10.15 5.06
C GLY A 86 -0.30 -9.64 3.67
N GLU A 87 -1.14 -9.98 2.69
CA GLU A 87 -0.93 -9.53 1.32
C GLU A 87 -2.26 -9.29 0.62
N LEU A 88 -2.22 -8.46 -0.40
CA LEU A 88 -3.38 -8.20 -1.24
C LEU A 88 -3.61 -9.40 -2.16
N THR A 89 -4.89 -9.74 -2.37
CA THR A 89 -5.28 -10.67 -3.43
C THR A 89 -5.00 -10.05 -4.79
N PHE A 90 -5.05 -10.86 -5.84
CA PHE A 90 -4.88 -10.36 -7.20
C PHE A 90 -5.89 -9.23 -7.52
N ASP A 91 -7.16 -9.42 -7.13
CA ASP A 91 -8.20 -8.41 -7.38
C ASP A 91 -7.91 -7.11 -6.62
N LYS A 92 -7.44 -7.21 -5.38
CA LYS A 92 -7.09 -6.03 -4.58
C LYS A 92 -5.84 -5.33 -5.12
N LEU A 93 -4.89 -6.06 -5.68
CA LEU A 93 -3.75 -5.46 -6.37
C LEU A 93 -4.19 -4.63 -7.57
N ARG A 94 -5.17 -5.12 -8.33
CA ARG A 94 -5.73 -4.35 -9.45
C ARG A 94 -6.44 -3.09 -8.97
N GLU A 95 -7.17 -3.18 -7.86
CA GLU A 95 -7.79 -1.99 -7.24
C GLU A 95 -6.73 -1.00 -6.79
N LEU A 96 -5.61 -1.49 -6.25
CA LEU A 96 -4.49 -0.63 -5.88
C LEU A 96 -3.91 0.08 -7.10
N ASP A 97 -3.71 -0.63 -8.20
CA ASP A 97 -3.22 -0.04 -9.45
C ASP A 97 -4.15 1.07 -9.92
N ASP A 98 -5.46 0.82 -9.93
CA ASP A 98 -6.45 1.82 -10.36
C ASP A 98 -6.43 3.04 -9.44
N ALA A 99 -6.35 2.83 -8.14
CA ALA A 99 -6.31 3.92 -7.18
C ALA A 99 -5.03 4.76 -7.32
N LEU A 100 -3.90 4.12 -7.63
CA LEU A 100 -2.64 4.82 -7.88
C LEU A 100 -2.69 5.66 -9.15
N LEU A 101 -3.31 5.15 -10.21
CA LEU A 101 -3.51 5.93 -11.44
C LEU A 101 -4.28 7.23 -11.15
N VAL A 102 -5.31 7.15 -10.32
CA VAL A 102 -6.10 8.33 -9.94
C VAL A 102 -5.29 9.27 -9.05
N ALA A 103 -4.65 8.72 -8.02
CA ALA A 103 -3.90 9.51 -7.04
C ALA A 103 -2.76 10.30 -7.68
N LEU A 104 -2.11 9.73 -8.70
CA LEU A 104 -0.99 10.34 -9.39
C LEU A 104 -1.38 11.04 -10.68
N ALA A 105 -2.67 11.09 -10.98
CA ALA A 105 -3.21 11.69 -12.20
C ALA A 105 -2.58 11.10 -13.48
N LEU A 106 -2.33 9.80 -13.46
CA LEU A 106 -1.78 9.10 -14.61
C LEU A 106 -2.90 8.75 -15.58
N PRO A 107 -2.63 8.74 -16.90
CA PRO A 107 -3.67 8.34 -17.87
C PRO A 107 -4.03 6.88 -17.67
N ALA A 108 -5.31 6.57 -17.89
CA ALA A 108 -5.78 5.19 -17.87
C ALA A 108 -4.94 4.37 -18.86
N ARG A 109 -4.67 3.09 -18.48
CA ARG A 109 -3.96 2.19 -19.35
C ARG A 109 -4.71 2.07 -20.68
N LYS A 110 -4.02 2.35 -21.78
CA LYS A 110 -4.59 2.13 -23.09
C LYS A 110 -4.73 0.62 -23.28
N GLN A 111 -5.94 0.20 -23.61
CA GLN A 111 -6.11 -1.16 -24.09
C GLN A 111 -5.42 -1.28 -25.45
N ALA A 112 -4.77 -2.42 -25.67
CA ALA A 112 -4.18 -2.68 -26.95
C ALA A 112 -5.28 -2.53 -28.00
N SER A 113 -5.10 -1.57 -28.87
CA SER A 113 -6.01 -1.38 -29.99
C SER A 113 -5.74 -2.52 -30.98
N ILE A 114 -6.75 -3.24 -31.26
CA ILE A 114 -6.64 -4.37 -32.16
C ILE A 114 -7.14 -3.95 -33.54
#